data_3552f12cb0cd1c363f176e5de5a2e615
#
_entry.id   3552f12cb0cd1c363f176e5de5a2e615
#
_cell.length_a   1.000
_cell.length_b   1.000
_cell.length_c   1.000
_cell.angle_alpha   90.00
_cell.angle_beta   90.00
_cell.angle_gamma   90.00
#
_symmetry.space_group_name_H-M   'P 1'
#
loop_
_entity.id
_entity.type
_entity.pdbx_description
1 polymer ?
#
loop_
_entity_poly.entity_id
_entity_poly.type
_entity_poly.pdbx_seq_one_letter_code
_entity_poly.pdbx_strand_id
1 'polypeptide(L)'
;MSKMIVYGEEARKKLQSGIDQLANTVKVTLGPKGRNVVLGKKYGAPLITNDGVTIAKEVELEDAFENMGAQLIREVATKTNDVAGDGTTTATLLAQAITREGLKNLSAGANPMVMRKGIDKAVAAAVEAIKSNSVPVSDSAAIARVGTVSSGDETIGKLIAEAMEKVGKEGVITIEESKTAETGLDVVEGMQFDRGYISPYMVTDTDKMEAVLDDAYVLITDKKVSSIQEILPILEPIVKSGRKLMIIAEDVEGDALATLLLNRLQGRFNVVCVKAPGFGDRRKEMLQDIAVLTGGTVISSQLNMELPDAKMEDLGHCRQIVVTKDTTTIVDGDGAPEAIQDRAHMIRSAIATTTSDYDREKLQERLAKLSGGVAVIKVGAQTEVAMKEQKLRVEDALNAARAAVEEGIVAGGGTAQVNAIPAVEALIATLHGDEKTGARIIAAALQAPIRQIAENAGVDGSVVYEKIRTSGKVGYGYNAYTEEYVDMIPAGIVDPTKVTRSALENAASIAGCVLTTESLVVDKPDPAADAAAAAAAGQAGGMY
;
A
#
# COMPACT_ATOMS: atom_id res chain seq x y z
N MET A 1 -5.17 2.52 -35.45
CA MET A 1 -5.48 1.11 -35.19
C MET A 1 -6.99 0.92 -35.27
N SER A 2 -7.46 -0.19 -35.84
CA SER A 2 -8.88 -0.55 -35.88
C SER A 2 -9.32 -1.06 -34.52
N LYS A 3 -10.59 -0.83 -34.14
CA LYS A 3 -11.15 -1.28 -32.85
C LYS A 3 -12.08 -2.48 -33.07
N MET A 4 -12.12 -3.36 -32.08
CA MET A 4 -13.17 -4.35 -31.93
C MET A 4 -14.15 -3.85 -30.88
N ILE A 5 -15.44 -4.06 -31.09
CA ILE A 5 -16.49 -3.55 -30.21
C ILE A 5 -17.50 -4.67 -29.97
N VAL A 6 -17.88 -4.88 -28.71
CA VAL A 6 -18.97 -5.77 -28.30
C VAL A 6 -19.97 -5.01 -27.44
N TYR A 7 -21.24 -5.43 -27.46
CA TYR A 7 -22.35 -4.72 -26.84
C TYR A 7 -23.21 -5.62 -25.96
N GLY A 8 -23.97 -5.01 -25.08
CA GLY A 8 -25.08 -5.62 -24.35
C GLY A 8 -24.65 -6.81 -23.52
N GLU A 9 -25.39 -7.90 -23.66
CA GLU A 9 -25.17 -9.11 -22.86
C GLU A 9 -23.81 -9.77 -23.13
N GLU A 10 -23.33 -9.74 -24.37
CA GLU A 10 -22.00 -10.29 -24.72
C GLU A 10 -20.89 -9.52 -24.01
N ALA A 11 -20.95 -8.19 -24.03
CA ALA A 11 -19.99 -7.35 -23.31
C ALA A 11 -19.97 -7.65 -21.80
N ARG A 12 -21.14 -7.77 -21.19
CA ARG A 12 -21.28 -8.11 -19.77
C ARG A 12 -20.75 -9.50 -19.42
N LYS A 13 -21.02 -10.51 -20.27
CA LYS A 13 -20.49 -11.88 -20.08
C LYS A 13 -18.97 -11.91 -20.14
N LYS A 14 -18.36 -11.18 -21.08
CA LYS A 14 -16.89 -11.07 -21.19
C LYS A 14 -16.28 -10.42 -19.96
N LEU A 15 -16.83 -9.29 -19.50
CA LEU A 15 -16.37 -8.65 -18.26
C LEU A 15 -16.50 -9.59 -17.06
N GLN A 16 -17.67 -10.27 -16.91
CA GLN A 16 -17.89 -11.20 -15.80
C GLN A 16 -16.88 -12.35 -15.83
N SER A 17 -16.60 -12.91 -17.01
CA SER A 17 -15.62 -13.98 -17.16
C SER A 17 -14.23 -13.55 -16.66
N GLY A 18 -13.77 -12.38 -17.05
CA GLY A 18 -12.48 -11.85 -16.61
C GLY A 18 -12.43 -11.56 -15.10
N ILE A 19 -13.49 -10.95 -14.57
CA ILE A 19 -13.67 -10.71 -13.13
C ILE A 19 -13.60 -12.03 -12.37
N ASP A 20 -14.32 -13.05 -12.84
CA ASP A 20 -14.41 -14.36 -12.20
C ASP A 20 -13.07 -15.10 -12.21
N GLN A 21 -12.33 -15.06 -13.32
CA GLN A 21 -11.03 -15.70 -13.43
C GLN A 21 -10.03 -15.11 -12.42
N LEU A 22 -9.91 -13.77 -12.36
CA LEU A 22 -9.02 -13.14 -11.40
C LEU A 22 -9.48 -13.38 -9.96
N ALA A 23 -10.73 -13.09 -9.63
CA ALA A 23 -11.22 -13.22 -8.26
C ALA A 23 -11.18 -14.68 -7.74
N ASN A 24 -11.43 -15.68 -8.60
CA ASN A 24 -11.29 -17.08 -8.22
C ASN A 24 -9.83 -17.47 -7.93
N THR A 25 -8.86 -16.83 -8.60
CA THR A 25 -7.43 -17.05 -8.34
C THR A 25 -7.02 -16.43 -6.99
N VAL A 26 -7.56 -15.27 -6.66
CA VAL A 26 -7.20 -14.53 -5.43
C VAL A 26 -7.91 -15.11 -4.18
N LYS A 27 -9.22 -15.40 -4.25
CA LYS A 27 -10.05 -15.75 -3.07
C LYS A 27 -9.62 -17.02 -2.32
N VAL A 28 -8.84 -17.90 -2.97
CA VAL A 28 -8.33 -19.13 -2.33
C VAL A 28 -7.34 -18.84 -1.22
N THR A 29 -6.81 -17.63 -1.15
CA THR A 29 -5.86 -17.20 -0.13
C THR A 29 -6.54 -16.70 1.16
N LEU A 30 -7.87 -16.47 1.13
CA LEU A 30 -8.58 -15.81 2.22
C LEU A 30 -8.74 -16.71 3.46
N GLY A 31 -8.43 -16.14 4.63
CA GLY A 31 -8.65 -16.75 5.93
C GLY A 31 -7.51 -17.67 6.41
N PRO A 32 -7.61 -18.20 7.64
CA PRO A 32 -6.50 -18.93 8.29
C PRO A 32 -6.17 -20.29 7.64
N LYS A 33 -7.07 -20.84 6.84
CA LYS A 33 -6.85 -22.05 6.02
C LYS A 33 -6.76 -21.72 4.52
N GLY A 34 -6.55 -20.44 4.19
CA GLY A 34 -6.21 -19.99 2.84
C GLY A 34 -4.90 -20.60 2.34
N ARG A 35 -4.78 -20.72 1.02
CA ARG A 35 -3.63 -21.34 0.35
C ARG A 35 -2.90 -20.34 -0.51
N ASN A 36 -1.61 -20.55 -0.69
CA ASN A 36 -0.78 -19.70 -1.54
C ASN A 36 -1.06 -19.94 -3.03
N VAL A 37 -0.80 -18.92 -3.83
CA VAL A 37 -0.77 -18.97 -5.30
C VAL A 37 0.67 -18.91 -5.75
N VAL A 38 1.02 -19.66 -6.80
CA VAL A 38 2.34 -19.67 -7.41
C VAL A 38 2.28 -18.84 -8.69
N LEU A 39 3.08 -17.79 -8.75
CA LEU A 39 3.18 -16.88 -9.88
C LEU A 39 4.45 -17.19 -10.68
N GLY A 40 4.30 -17.52 -11.96
CA GLY A 40 5.42 -17.75 -12.85
C GLY A 40 6.12 -16.45 -13.22
N LYS A 41 7.45 -16.43 -13.10
CA LYS A 41 8.27 -15.30 -13.57
C LYS A 41 9.01 -15.69 -14.85
N LYS A 42 9.16 -14.72 -15.77
CA LYS A 42 9.94 -14.94 -17.01
C LYS A 42 11.42 -15.25 -16.73
N TYR A 43 11.93 -14.69 -15.63
CA TYR A 43 13.31 -14.88 -15.15
C TYR A 43 13.30 -15.08 -13.64
N GLY A 44 14.14 -15.97 -13.14
CA GLY A 44 14.26 -16.28 -11.71
C GLY A 44 13.30 -17.37 -11.23
N ALA A 45 13.19 -17.51 -9.92
CA ALA A 45 12.29 -18.47 -9.27
C ALA A 45 10.84 -17.97 -9.30
N PRO A 46 9.84 -18.88 -9.37
CA PRO A 46 8.44 -18.51 -9.20
C PRO A 46 8.21 -17.83 -7.84
N LEU A 47 7.31 -16.86 -7.80
CA LEU A 47 6.89 -16.23 -6.56
C LEU A 47 5.73 -17.02 -5.94
N ILE A 48 5.86 -17.39 -4.67
CA ILE A 48 4.78 -17.98 -3.88
C ILE A 48 4.25 -16.89 -2.96
N THR A 49 2.95 -16.62 -3.02
CA THR A 49 2.34 -15.56 -2.21
C THR A 49 0.87 -15.84 -1.92
N ASN A 50 0.35 -15.26 -0.85
CA ASN A 50 -1.07 -15.16 -0.53
C ASN A 50 -1.58 -13.70 -0.60
N ASP A 51 -0.72 -12.74 -0.91
CA ASP A 51 -1.10 -11.34 -1.07
C ASP A 51 -1.98 -11.14 -2.30
N GLY A 52 -3.20 -10.63 -2.08
CA GLY A 52 -4.21 -10.47 -3.13
C GLY A 52 -3.83 -9.44 -4.19
N VAL A 53 -3.18 -8.33 -3.84
CA VAL A 53 -2.79 -7.30 -4.82
C VAL A 53 -1.65 -7.79 -5.70
N THR A 54 -0.67 -8.48 -5.16
CA THR A 54 0.44 -9.08 -5.92
C THR A 54 -0.09 -10.11 -6.92
N ILE A 55 -1.01 -10.98 -6.49
CA ILE A 55 -1.65 -11.94 -7.39
C ILE A 55 -2.45 -11.22 -8.48
N ALA A 56 -3.25 -10.21 -8.11
CA ALA A 56 -4.09 -9.49 -9.06
C ALA A 56 -3.29 -8.74 -10.13
N LYS A 57 -2.11 -8.22 -9.80
CA LYS A 57 -1.21 -7.53 -10.74
C LYS A 57 -0.62 -8.46 -11.81
N GLU A 58 -0.39 -9.72 -11.47
CA GLU A 58 0.23 -10.71 -12.38
C GLU A 58 -0.79 -11.42 -13.30
N VAL A 59 -2.10 -11.31 -13.03
CA VAL A 59 -3.13 -11.93 -13.86
C VAL A 59 -3.38 -11.12 -15.11
N GLU A 60 -3.05 -11.71 -16.26
CA GLU A 60 -3.32 -11.18 -17.60
C GLU A 60 -3.98 -12.26 -18.45
N LEU A 61 -5.07 -11.92 -19.14
CA LEU A 61 -5.87 -12.87 -19.91
C LEU A 61 -5.68 -12.68 -21.39
N GLU A 62 -5.70 -13.77 -22.15
CA GLU A 62 -5.50 -13.76 -23.62
C GLU A 62 -6.63 -13.03 -24.36
N ASP A 63 -7.88 -13.21 -23.92
CA ASP A 63 -9.03 -12.49 -24.51
C ASP A 63 -9.02 -11.04 -24.02
N ALA A 64 -8.84 -10.09 -24.92
CA ALA A 64 -8.73 -8.67 -24.62
C ALA A 64 -9.97 -8.10 -23.91
N PHE A 65 -11.16 -8.62 -24.20
CA PHE A 65 -12.41 -8.19 -23.53
C PHE A 65 -12.52 -8.77 -22.12
N GLU A 66 -12.15 -10.04 -21.92
CA GLU A 66 -12.09 -10.64 -20.58
C GLU A 66 -11.01 -9.97 -19.73
N ASN A 67 -9.87 -9.64 -20.35
CA ASN A 67 -8.79 -8.94 -19.68
C ASN A 67 -9.21 -7.57 -19.15
N MET A 68 -10.12 -6.84 -19.80
CA MET A 68 -10.70 -5.60 -19.23
C MET A 68 -11.43 -5.88 -17.91
N GLY A 69 -12.15 -6.99 -17.80
CA GLY A 69 -12.77 -7.41 -16.54
C GLY A 69 -11.76 -7.70 -15.44
N ALA A 70 -10.67 -8.40 -15.77
CA ALA A 70 -9.57 -8.64 -14.86
C ALA A 70 -8.89 -7.33 -14.42
N GLN A 71 -8.64 -6.39 -15.35
CA GLN A 71 -8.06 -5.09 -15.07
C GLN A 71 -8.92 -4.25 -14.11
N LEU A 72 -10.25 -4.26 -14.28
CA LEU A 72 -11.17 -3.54 -13.38
C LEU A 72 -11.11 -4.10 -11.95
N ILE A 73 -11.03 -5.41 -11.78
CA ILE A 73 -10.89 -6.03 -10.47
C ILE A 73 -9.49 -5.81 -9.88
N ARG A 74 -8.45 -5.80 -10.70
CA ARG A 74 -7.11 -5.42 -10.27
C ARG A 74 -7.08 -4.00 -9.68
N GLU A 75 -7.83 -3.07 -10.29
CA GLU A 75 -7.97 -1.71 -9.76
C GLU A 75 -8.59 -1.69 -8.35
N VAL A 76 -9.57 -2.58 -8.07
CA VAL A 76 -10.14 -2.72 -6.71
C VAL A 76 -9.07 -3.12 -5.70
N ALA A 77 -8.26 -4.15 -6.02
CA ALA A 77 -7.19 -4.61 -5.16
C ALA A 77 -6.14 -3.51 -4.93
N THR A 78 -5.71 -2.84 -6.01
CA THR A 78 -4.71 -1.77 -5.95
C THR A 78 -5.19 -0.58 -5.11
N LYS A 79 -6.42 -0.10 -5.33
CA LYS A 79 -6.98 1.01 -4.54
C LYS A 79 -7.17 0.67 -3.06
N THR A 80 -7.51 -0.58 -2.76
CA THR A 80 -7.63 -1.03 -1.37
C THR A 80 -6.25 -1.07 -0.71
N ASN A 81 -5.24 -1.55 -1.43
CA ASN A 81 -3.86 -1.51 -0.96
C ASN A 81 -3.37 -0.07 -0.72
N ASP A 82 -3.61 0.85 -1.65
CA ASP A 82 -3.20 2.26 -1.54
C ASP A 82 -3.81 2.96 -0.31
N VAL A 83 -5.06 2.63 0.05
CA VAL A 83 -5.80 3.28 1.14
C VAL A 83 -5.56 2.63 2.50
N ALA A 84 -5.52 1.30 2.55
CA ALA A 84 -5.55 0.53 3.79
C ALA A 84 -4.34 -0.41 3.95
N GLY A 85 -3.61 -0.69 2.87
CA GLY A 85 -2.42 -1.55 2.87
C GLY A 85 -2.70 -3.04 3.14
N ASP A 86 -3.97 -3.43 3.30
CA ASP A 86 -4.44 -4.80 3.54
C ASP A 86 -5.88 -4.95 3.03
N GLY A 87 -6.45 -6.17 3.07
CA GLY A 87 -7.83 -6.46 2.69
C GLY A 87 -8.09 -6.56 1.19
N THR A 88 -7.05 -6.64 0.38
CA THR A 88 -7.11 -6.69 -1.09
C THR A 88 -7.87 -7.91 -1.60
N THR A 89 -7.70 -9.06 -0.97
CA THR A 89 -8.44 -10.30 -1.25
C THR A 89 -9.93 -10.16 -0.94
N THR A 90 -10.28 -9.58 0.21
CA THR A 90 -11.67 -9.33 0.60
C THR A 90 -12.35 -8.35 -0.35
N ALA A 91 -11.67 -7.28 -0.76
CA ALA A 91 -12.18 -6.30 -1.71
C ALA A 91 -12.46 -6.94 -3.08
N THR A 92 -11.54 -7.75 -3.58
CA THR A 92 -11.67 -8.51 -4.84
C THR A 92 -12.88 -9.45 -4.80
N LEU A 93 -13.06 -10.19 -3.70
CA LEU A 93 -14.17 -11.09 -3.49
C LEU A 93 -15.51 -10.35 -3.42
N LEU A 94 -15.58 -9.24 -2.68
CA LEU A 94 -16.78 -8.40 -2.60
C LEU A 94 -17.17 -7.84 -3.97
N ALA A 95 -16.21 -7.35 -4.75
CA ALA A 95 -16.47 -6.84 -6.09
C ALA A 95 -17.01 -7.93 -7.02
N GLN A 96 -16.47 -9.15 -6.96
CA GLN A 96 -17.02 -10.31 -7.66
C GLN A 96 -18.46 -10.59 -7.24
N ALA A 97 -18.74 -10.63 -5.93
CA ALA A 97 -20.07 -10.93 -5.39
C ALA A 97 -21.10 -9.87 -5.81
N ILE A 98 -20.76 -8.58 -5.69
CA ILE A 98 -21.64 -7.47 -6.10
C ILE A 98 -21.91 -7.54 -7.61
N THR A 99 -20.87 -7.76 -8.42
CA THR A 99 -21.03 -7.86 -9.87
C THR A 99 -21.91 -9.05 -10.28
N ARG A 100 -21.67 -10.23 -9.72
CA ARG A 100 -22.47 -11.44 -10.01
C ARG A 100 -23.94 -11.26 -9.66
N GLU A 101 -24.25 -10.76 -8.47
CA GLU A 101 -25.63 -10.51 -8.05
C GLU A 101 -26.26 -9.37 -8.87
N GLY A 102 -25.51 -8.32 -9.19
CA GLY A 102 -25.95 -7.22 -10.03
C GLY A 102 -26.31 -7.66 -11.45
N LEU A 103 -25.45 -8.44 -12.09
CA LEU A 103 -25.69 -8.94 -13.47
C LEU A 103 -26.91 -9.86 -13.57
N LYS A 104 -27.19 -10.68 -12.55
CA LYS A 104 -28.42 -11.48 -12.49
C LYS A 104 -29.68 -10.59 -12.55
N ASN A 105 -29.70 -9.54 -11.75
CA ASN A 105 -30.82 -8.59 -11.70
C ASN A 105 -30.92 -7.74 -12.98
N LEU A 106 -29.77 -7.36 -13.55
CA LEU A 106 -29.72 -6.64 -14.82
C LEU A 106 -30.29 -7.47 -15.98
N SER A 107 -29.95 -8.78 -16.03
CA SER A 107 -30.52 -9.71 -17.01
C SER A 107 -32.02 -9.92 -16.80
N ALA A 108 -32.54 -9.70 -15.59
CA ALA A 108 -33.97 -9.71 -15.27
C ALA A 108 -34.68 -8.37 -15.63
N GLY A 109 -33.98 -7.38 -16.18
CA GLY A 109 -34.55 -6.14 -16.67
C GLY A 109 -34.47 -4.95 -15.69
N ALA A 110 -33.72 -5.05 -14.61
CA ALA A 110 -33.50 -3.92 -13.69
C ALA A 110 -32.73 -2.77 -14.38
N ASN A 111 -33.08 -1.53 -14.05
CA ASN A 111 -32.39 -0.36 -14.57
C ASN A 111 -31.05 -0.15 -13.84
N PRO A 112 -29.90 -0.26 -14.54
CA PRO A 112 -28.59 -0.21 -13.92
C PRO A 112 -28.29 1.11 -13.20
N MET A 113 -28.75 2.25 -13.74
CA MET A 113 -28.50 3.57 -13.16
C MET A 113 -29.31 3.79 -11.87
N VAL A 114 -30.50 3.21 -11.77
CA VAL A 114 -31.33 3.27 -10.56
C VAL A 114 -30.80 2.27 -9.52
N MET A 115 -30.45 1.08 -9.97
CA MET A 115 -29.85 0.03 -9.12
C MET A 115 -28.55 0.50 -8.47
N ARG A 116 -27.69 1.22 -9.22
CA ARG A 116 -26.46 1.81 -8.69
C ARG A 116 -26.72 2.76 -7.51
N LYS A 117 -27.76 3.61 -7.59
CA LYS A 117 -28.13 4.49 -6.46
C LYS A 117 -28.49 3.68 -5.20
N GLY A 118 -29.15 2.54 -5.38
CA GLY A 118 -29.47 1.64 -4.29
C GLY A 118 -28.23 0.98 -3.69
N ILE A 119 -27.26 0.59 -4.54
CA ILE A 119 -25.94 0.09 -4.11
C ILE A 119 -25.22 1.15 -3.26
N ASP A 120 -25.10 2.38 -3.77
CA ASP A 120 -24.40 3.48 -3.08
C ASP A 120 -25.00 3.76 -1.69
N LYS A 121 -26.35 3.81 -1.59
CA LYS A 121 -27.05 3.99 -0.31
C LYS A 121 -26.80 2.82 0.67
N ALA A 122 -26.81 1.59 0.17
CA ALA A 122 -26.61 0.40 0.98
C ALA A 122 -25.17 0.29 1.48
N VAL A 123 -24.19 0.67 0.66
CA VAL A 123 -22.78 0.75 1.05
C VAL A 123 -22.59 1.77 2.17
N ALA A 124 -23.17 2.97 2.03
CA ALA A 124 -23.10 3.99 3.07
C ALA A 124 -23.70 3.50 4.41
N ALA A 125 -24.86 2.80 4.37
CA ALA A 125 -25.47 2.23 5.57
C ALA A 125 -24.61 1.11 6.19
N ALA A 126 -24.01 0.24 5.36
CA ALA A 126 -23.12 -0.82 5.83
C ALA A 126 -21.84 -0.26 6.45
N VAL A 127 -21.22 0.75 5.83
CA VAL A 127 -20.01 1.40 6.33
C VAL A 127 -20.27 2.09 7.68
N GLU A 128 -21.40 2.78 7.83
CA GLU A 128 -21.79 3.39 9.10
C GLU A 128 -21.99 2.33 10.20
N ALA A 129 -22.64 1.20 9.87
CA ALA A 129 -22.78 0.09 10.80
C ALA A 129 -21.44 -0.54 11.21
N ILE A 130 -20.50 -0.69 10.25
CA ILE A 130 -19.14 -1.18 10.53
C ILE A 130 -18.42 -0.21 11.47
N LYS A 131 -18.44 1.10 11.18
CA LYS A 131 -17.82 2.14 12.02
C LYS A 131 -18.43 2.21 13.42
N SER A 132 -19.74 2.07 13.55
CA SER A 132 -20.42 2.11 14.86
C SER A 132 -20.05 0.93 15.75
N ASN A 133 -19.62 -0.19 15.19
CA ASN A 133 -19.14 -1.37 15.90
C ASN A 133 -17.63 -1.36 16.15
N SER A 134 -16.92 -0.30 15.74
CA SER A 134 -15.48 -0.19 15.92
C SER A 134 -15.09 0.02 17.37
N VAL A 135 -14.04 -0.69 17.81
CA VAL A 135 -13.43 -0.55 19.14
C VAL A 135 -12.05 0.08 18.97
N PRO A 136 -11.75 1.20 19.64
CA PRO A 136 -10.44 1.84 19.57
C PRO A 136 -9.31 0.92 20.05
N VAL A 137 -8.17 0.98 19.37
CA VAL A 137 -6.95 0.28 19.76
C VAL A 137 -6.10 1.20 20.63
N SER A 138 -5.90 0.82 21.89
CA SER A 138 -5.18 1.63 22.88
C SER A 138 -3.93 0.97 23.44
N ASP A 139 -3.79 -0.34 23.33
CA ASP A 139 -2.71 -1.11 23.93
C ASP A 139 -1.88 -1.91 22.91
N SER A 140 -0.64 -2.20 23.27
CA SER A 140 0.31 -2.98 22.49
C SER A 140 -0.19 -4.41 22.22
N ALA A 141 -0.97 -4.97 23.14
CA ALA A 141 -1.53 -6.33 22.99
C ALA A 141 -2.61 -6.38 21.90
N ALA A 142 -3.42 -5.31 21.75
CA ALA A 142 -4.39 -5.24 20.65
C ALA A 142 -3.68 -5.09 19.29
N ILE A 143 -2.61 -4.30 19.22
CA ILE A 143 -1.76 -4.17 18.02
C ILE A 143 -1.17 -5.53 17.65
N ALA A 144 -0.61 -6.25 18.63
CA ALA A 144 -0.04 -7.58 18.42
C ALA A 144 -1.09 -8.56 17.85
N ARG A 145 -2.33 -8.52 18.36
CA ARG A 145 -3.44 -9.36 17.84
C ARG A 145 -3.75 -9.07 16.38
N VAL A 146 -3.85 -7.78 16.01
CA VAL A 146 -4.06 -7.39 14.60
C VAL A 146 -2.95 -7.91 13.71
N GLY A 147 -1.69 -7.68 14.10
CA GLY A 147 -0.53 -8.17 13.35
C GLY A 147 -0.50 -9.70 13.24
N THR A 148 -0.90 -10.41 14.31
CA THR A 148 -1.00 -11.88 14.33
C THR A 148 -2.08 -12.39 13.36
N VAL A 149 -3.26 -11.76 13.35
CA VAL A 149 -4.36 -12.17 12.45
C VAL A 149 -3.99 -11.94 10.99
N SER A 150 -3.40 -10.79 10.67
CA SER A 150 -3.00 -10.44 9.30
C SER A 150 -1.83 -11.31 8.81
N SER A 151 -0.79 -11.51 9.64
CA SER A 151 0.36 -12.34 9.25
C SER A 151 0.15 -13.84 9.38
N GLY A 152 -0.81 -14.28 10.21
CA GLY A 152 -0.95 -15.67 10.62
C GLY A 152 0.17 -16.16 11.56
N ASP A 153 1.02 -15.25 12.11
CA ASP A 153 2.17 -15.56 12.96
C ASP A 153 2.22 -14.65 14.19
N GLU A 154 2.17 -15.26 15.38
CA GLU A 154 2.19 -14.52 16.65
C GLU A 154 3.53 -13.79 16.87
N THR A 155 4.62 -14.33 16.36
CA THR A 155 5.95 -13.72 16.48
C THR A 155 6.01 -12.40 15.71
N ILE A 156 5.49 -12.40 14.49
CA ILE A 156 5.40 -11.20 13.66
C ILE A 156 4.49 -10.15 14.32
N GLY A 157 3.33 -10.57 14.84
CA GLY A 157 2.42 -9.66 15.54
C GLY A 157 3.08 -8.97 16.75
N LYS A 158 3.84 -9.72 17.57
CA LYS A 158 4.60 -9.17 18.70
C LYS A 158 5.70 -8.22 18.25
N LEU A 159 6.44 -8.55 17.19
CA LEU A 159 7.49 -7.72 16.62
C LEU A 159 6.95 -6.36 16.12
N ILE A 160 5.80 -6.37 15.45
CA ILE A 160 5.15 -5.14 14.98
C ILE A 160 4.70 -4.28 16.17
N ALA A 161 4.10 -4.89 17.19
CA ALA A 161 3.68 -4.16 18.38
C ALA A 161 4.88 -3.55 19.13
N GLU A 162 5.98 -4.28 19.27
CA GLU A 162 7.22 -3.78 19.85
C GLU A 162 7.83 -2.65 19.01
N ALA A 163 7.82 -2.77 17.68
CA ALA A 163 8.29 -1.71 16.79
C ALA A 163 7.47 -0.43 16.98
N MET A 164 6.13 -0.54 16.98
CA MET A 164 5.24 0.61 17.17
C MET A 164 5.36 1.23 18.56
N GLU A 165 5.66 0.44 19.59
CA GLU A 165 5.89 0.93 20.95
C GLU A 165 7.21 1.75 21.03
N LYS A 166 8.27 1.27 20.38
CA LYS A 166 9.58 1.93 20.39
C LYS A 166 9.61 3.27 19.64
N VAL A 167 8.97 3.32 18.46
CA VAL A 167 8.98 4.54 17.63
C VAL A 167 7.72 5.40 17.79
N GLY A 168 6.73 4.93 18.52
CA GLY A 168 5.43 5.60 18.71
C GLY A 168 4.46 5.38 17.55
N LYS A 169 3.22 5.89 17.72
CA LYS A 169 2.11 5.65 16.77
C LYS A 169 2.37 6.22 15.37
N GLU A 170 3.08 7.33 15.28
CA GLU A 170 3.44 8.01 14.03
C GLU A 170 4.90 7.72 13.61
N GLY A 171 5.57 6.82 14.33
CA GLY A 171 6.95 6.47 14.07
C GLY A 171 7.13 5.69 12.77
N VAL A 172 8.31 5.83 12.20
CA VAL A 172 8.66 5.16 10.94
C VAL A 172 9.08 3.73 11.21
N ILE A 173 8.45 2.80 10.51
CA ILE A 173 8.82 1.37 10.53
C ILE A 173 9.07 0.95 9.10
N THR A 174 10.27 0.43 8.83
CA THR A 174 10.69 -0.13 7.54
C THR A 174 10.90 -1.63 7.64
N ILE A 175 10.82 -2.32 6.51
CA ILE A 175 10.99 -3.76 6.44
C ILE A 175 12.12 -4.05 5.45
N GLU A 176 13.15 -4.73 5.94
CA GLU A 176 14.35 -5.07 5.18
C GLU A 176 14.58 -6.58 5.15
N GLU A 177 15.32 -7.04 4.17
CA GLU A 177 15.78 -8.40 4.10
C GLU A 177 16.95 -8.61 5.05
N SER A 178 16.86 -9.64 5.92
CA SER A 178 17.95 -10.02 6.80
C SER A 178 19.04 -10.76 6.01
N LYS A 179 20.29 -10.52 6.38
CA LYS A 179 21.42 -11.31 5.88
C LYS A 179 21.51 -12.71 6.55
N THR A 180 20.71 -12.93 7.59
CA THR A 180 20.61 -14.18 8.33
C THR A 180 19.22 -14.79 8.17
N ALA A 181 19.04 -16.04 8.59
CA ALA A 181 17.73 -16.69 8.56
C ALA A 181 16.78 -16.21 9.68
N GLU A 182 17.24 -15.33 10.56
CA GLU A 182 16.48 -14.86 11.71
C GLU A 182 15.77 -13.55 11.40
N THR A 183 14.50 -13.45 11.83
CA THR A 183 13.71 -12.22 11.80
C THR A 183 13.91 -11.48 13.12
N GLY A 184 14.17 -10.17 13.05
CA GLY A 184 14.44 -9.35 14.23
C GLY A 184 14.04 -7.89 14.04
N LEU A 185 14.15 -7.12 15.13
CA LEU A 185 13.84 -5.70 15.17
C LEU A 185 15.07 -4.90 15.62
N ASP A 186 15.50 -3.96 14.80
CA ASP A 186 16.48 -2.95 15.15
C ASP A 186 15.81 -1.58 15.21
N VAL A 187 16.30 -0.70 16.09
CA VAL A 187 15.91 0.71 16.08
C VAL A 187 17.16 1.52 15.81
N VAL A 188 17.11 2.29 14.75
CA VAL A 188 18.24 3.08 14.25
C VAL A 188 17.87 4.56 14.16
N GLU A 189 18.87 5.42 14.09
CA GLU A 189 18.64 6.82 13.83
C GLU A 189 18.13 7.02 12.40
N GLY A 190 17.15 7.90 12.22
CA GLY A 190 16.54 8.12 10.92
C GLY A 190 15.35 9.07 10.99
N MET A 191 14.87 9.50 9.84
CA MET A 191 13.68 10.32 9.75
C MET A 191 12.92 10.12 8.44
N GLN A 192 11.62 10.45 8.48
CA GLN A 192 10.78 10.53 7.30
C GLN A 192 10.24 11.93 7.12
N PHE A 193 10.11 12.36 5.84
CA PHE A 193 9.44 13.61 5.49
C PHE A 193 8.55 13.45 4.25
N ASP A 194 7.54 14.32 4.15
CA ASP A 194 6.45 14.23 3.17
C ASP A 194 6.86 14.87 1.83
N ARG A 195 7.83 14.28 1.17
CA ARG A 195 8.24 14.59 -0.22
C ARG A 195 8.70 13.30 -0.88
N GLY A 196 8.15 13.00 -2.03
CA GLY A 196 8.54 11.86 -2.85
C GLY A 196 9.48 12.24 -3.99
N TYR A 197 9.76 11.27 -4.84
CA TYR A 197 10.62 11.47 -6.01
C TYR A 197 10.03 12.49 -7.00
N ILE A 198 10.89 13.27 -7.64
CA ILE A 198 10.48 14.27 -8.65
C ILE A 198 9.95 13.59 -9.92
N SER A 199 10.44 12.40 -10.25
CA SER A 199 10.03 11.66 -11.45
C SER A 199 9.88 10.16 -11.17
N PRO A 200 8.80 9.52 -11.66
CA PRO A 200 8.61 8.07 -11.57
C PRO A 200 9.73 7.25 -12.23
N TYR A 201 10.46 7.83 -13.16
CA TYR A 201 11.61 7.17 -13.81
C TYR A 201 12.83 6.99 -12.90
N MET A 202 12.76 7.52 -11.66
CA MET A 202 13.81 7.34 -10.64
C MET A 202 13.59 6.10 -9.76
N VAL A 203 12.47 5.41 -9.89
CA VAL A 203 12.18 4.21 -9.09
C VAL A 203 13.15 3.07 -9.38
N THR A 204 13.49 2.29 -8.36
CA THR A 204 14.31 1.08 -8.46
C THR A 204 13.46 -0.18 -8.45
N ASP A 205 12.31 -0.13 -7.76
CA ASP A 205 11.29 -1.16 -7.70
C ASP A 205 10.02 -0.63 -8.40
N THR A 206 9.77 -1.13 -9.59
CA THR A 206 8.61 -0.72 -10.41
C THR A 206 7.30 -1.30 -9.91
N ASP A 207 7.33 -2.42 -9.17
CA ASP A 207 6.14 -3.08 -8.66
C ASP A 207 5.56 -2.31 -7.47
N LYS A 208 6.45 -1.79 -6.61
CA LYS A 208 6.10 -0.95 -5.46
C LYS A 208 6.12 0.55 -5.77
N MET A 209 6.63 0.95 -6.95
CA MET A 209 6.86 2.35 -7.30
C MET A 209 7.73 3.08 -6.27
N GLU A 210 8.80 2.42 -5.82
CA GLU A 210 9.73 2.93 -4.82
C GLU A 210 11.15 3.04 -5.38
N ALA A 211 11.91 4.01 -4.90
CA ALA A 211 13.35 4.11 -5.13
C ALA A 211 14.07 3.76 -3.82
N VAL A 212 14.80 2.64 -3.82
CA VAL A 212 15.60 2.18 -2.69
C VAL A 212 17.08 2.35 -3.03
N LEU A 213 17.76 3.15 -2.24
CA LEU A 213 19.19 3.42 -2.35
C LEU A 213 19.91 2.96 -1.08
N ASP A 214 20.74 1.91 -1.18
CA ASP A 214 21.59 1.48 -0.08
C ASP A 214 22.96 2.14 -0.22
N ASP A 215 23.60 2.46 0.92
CA ASP A 215 24.92 3.08 1.02
C ASP A 215 25.00 4.35 0.15
N ALA A 216 24.11 5.31 0.44
CA ALA A 216 23.88 6.47 -0.41
C ALA A 216 24.43 7.76 0.17
N TYR A 217 25.02 8.58 -0.70
CA TYR A 217 25.32 9.97 -0.39
C TYR A 217 24.07 10.85 -0.49
N VAL A 218 24.04 11.94 0.27
CA VAL A 218 22.94 12.89 0.29
C VAL A 218 23.47 14.30 0.03
N LEU A 219 23.12 14.87 -1.10
CA LEU A 219 23.35 16.29 -1.40
C LEU A 219 22.15 17.09 -0.91
N ILE A 220 22.40 18.06 -0.04
CA ILE A 220 21.36 18.88 0.61
C ILE A 220 21.57 20.34 0.23
N THR A 221 20.55 20.94 -0.41
CA THR A 221 20.63 22.36 -0.79
C THR A 221 19.27 23.06 -0.70
N ASP A 222 19.25 24.32 -0.37
CA ASP A 222 18.07 25.19 -0.42
C ASP A 222 17.89 25.86 -1.79
N LYS A 223 18.80 25.57 -2.75
CA LYS A 223 18.78 26.13 -4.11
C LYS A 223 18.03 25.22 -5.07
N LYS A 224 17.68 25.79 -6.22
CA LYS A 224 17.24 25.00 -7.39
C LYS A 224 18.47 24.48 -8.13
N VAL A 225 18.34 23.27 -8.67
CA VAL A 225 19.35 22.65 -9.54
C VAL A 225 18.78 22.59 -10.94
N SER A 226 19.18 23.53 -11.80
CA SER A 226 18.66 23.65 -13.18
C SER A 226 19.69 23.22 -14.23
N SER A 227 20.97 23.34 -13.93
CA SER A 227 22.05 22.93 -14.81
C SER A 227 22.88 21.80 -14.22
N ILE A 228 23.19 20.77 -15.02
CA ILE A 228 24.05 19.67 -14.59
C ILE A 228 25.47 20.14 -14.24
N GLN A 229 25.93 21.23 -14.85
CA GLN A 229 27.25 21.80 -14.62
C GLN A 229 27.46 22.26 -13.17
N GLU A 230 26.37 22.68 -12.49
CA GLU A 230 26.42 23.14 -11.09
C GLU A 230 26.80 22.03 -10.11
N ILE A 231 26.43 20.79 -10.42
CA ILE A 231 26.65 19.62 -9.55
C ILE A 231 27.68 18.63 -10.12
N LEU A 232 28.24 18.92 -11.30
CA LEU A 232 29.19 18.03 -11.96
C LEU A 232 30.44 17.70 -11.10
N PRO A 233 31.02 18.65 -10.33
CA PRO A 233 32.16 18.35 -9.47
C PRO A 233 31.88 17.28 -8.39
N ILE A 234 30.63 17.19 -7.95
CA ILE A 234 30.17 16.15 -6.98
C ILE A 234 29.81 14.85 -7.70
N LEU A 235 29.15 14.94 -8.84
CA LEU A 235 28.70 13.75 -9.59
C LEU A 235 29.85 12.88 -10.06
N GLU A 236 30.90 13.47 -10.59
CA GLU A 236 32.04 12.69 -11.14
C GLU A 236 32.69 11.74 -10.13
N PRO A 237 33.04 12.14 -8.89
CA PRO A 237 33.58 11.23 -7.90
C PRO A 237 32.60 10.12 -7.50
N ILE A 238 31.31 10.44 -7.36
CA ILE A 238 30.27 9.48 -6.95
C ILE A 238 30.07 8.43 -8.04
N VAL A 239 29.94 8.84 -9.29
CA VAL A 239 29.83 7.93 -10.44
C VAL A 239 31.06 7.02 -10.57
N LYS A 240 32.27 7.58 -10.39
CA LYS A 240 33.52 6.80 -10.42
C LYS A 240 33.60 5.78 -9.30
N SER A 241 33.04 6.08 -8.13
CA SER A 241 33.01 5.16 -6.99
C SER A 241 31.87 4.12 -7.08
N GLY A 242 30.96 4.26 -8.05
CA GLY A 242 29.78 3.39 -8.20
C GLY A 242 28.74 3.55 -7.09
N ARG A 243 28.84 4.60 -6.27
CA ARG A 243 27.92 4.86 -5.17
C ARG A 243 26.63 5.53 -5.65
N LYS A 244 25.61 5.49 -4.81
CA LYS A 244 24.29 6.05 -5.08
C LYS A 244 24.19 7.47 -4.51
N LEU A 245 23.31 8.30 -5.07
CA LEU A 245 23.12 9.67 -4.64
C LEU A 245 21.65 10.01 -4.49
N MET A 246 21.28 10.62 -3.36
CA MET A 246 20.04 11.37 -3.22
C MET A 246 20.33 12.87 -3.31
N ILE A 247 19.55 13.62 -4.07
CA ILE A 247 19.60 15.07 -4.16
C ILE A 247 18.34 15.64 -3.52
N ILE A 248 18.51 16.41 -2.45
CA ILE A 248 17.45 17.18 -1.80
C ILE A 248 17.67 18.64 -2.16
N ALA A 249 16.78 19.22 -2.97
CA ALA A 249 16.90 20.59 -3.45
C ALA A 249 15.55 21.31 -3.39
N GLU A 250 15.53 22.65 -3.51
CA GLU A 250 14.26 23.35 -3.67
C GLU A 250 13.48 22.81 -4.86
N ASP A 251 14.14 22.62 -5.99
CA ASP A 251 13.64 21.88 -7.16
C ASP A 251 14.82 21.35 -7.98
N VAL A 252 14.59 20.30 -8.78
CA VAL A 252 15.54 19.84 -9.80
C VAL A 252 14.81 19.84 -11.12
N GLU A 253 15.25 20.67 -12.05
CA GLU A 253 14.53 20.92 -13.31
C GLU A 253 15.48 21.06 -14.52
N GLY A 254 14.92 21.25 -15.71
CA GLY A 254 15.66 21.58 -16.92
C GLY A 254 16.69 20.52 -17.34
N ASP A 255 17.89 21.00 -17.71
CA ASP A 255 18.99 20.16 -18.19
C ASP A 255 19.51 19.18 -17.10
N ALA A 256 19.55 19.62 -15.85
CA ALA A 256 19.98 18.78 -14.74
C ALA A 256 19.09 17.55 -14.60
N LEU A 257 17.77 17.73 -14.54
CA LEU A 257 16.83 16.63 -14.41
C LEU A 257 16.90 15.68 -15.61
N ALA A 258 16.90 16.23 -16.83
CA ALA A 258 16.96 15.42 -18.05
C ALA A 258 18.22 14.54 -18.11
N THR A 259 19.38 15.12 -17.76
CA THR A 259 20.66 14.41 -17.75
C THR A 259 20.71 13.32 -16.67
N LEU A 260 20.24 13.60 -15.47
CA LEU A 260 20.16 12.62 -14.37
C LEU A 260 19.25 11.45 -14.74
N LEU A 261 18.07 11.72 -15.30
CA LEU A 261 17.12 10.69 -15.73
C LEU A 261 17.70 9.83 -16.85
N LEU A 262 18.36 10.43 -17.83
CA LEU A 262 18.98 9.68 -18.92
C LEU A 262 20.05 8.70 -18.41
N ASN A 263 20.93 9.16 -17.52
CA ASN A 263 21.97 8.31 -16.91
C ASN A 263 21.38 7.22 -16.03
N ARG A 264 20.30 7.52 -15.31
CA ARG A 264 19.55 6.55 -14.50
C ARG A 264 18.94 5.45 -15.38
N LEU A 265 18.22 5.82 -16.45
CA LEU A 265 17.60 4.88 -17.38
C LEU A 265 18.62 4.02 -18.14
N GLN A 266 19.81 4.55 -18.38
CA GLN A 266 20.93 3.79 -18.97
C GLN A 266 21.66 2.90 -17.97
N GLY A 267 21.24 2.87 -16.70
CA GLY A 267 21.89 2.08 -15.65
C GLY A 267 23.30 2.55 -15.26
N ARG A 268 23.72 3.75 -15.69
CA ARG A 268 25.06 4.28 -15.44
C ARG A 268 25.22 4.89 -14.06
N PHE A 269 24.13 5.41 -13.50
CA PHE A 269 24.13 6.11 -12.23
C PHE A 269 22.82 5.97 -11.48
N ASN A 270 22.87 5.51 -10.23
CA ASN A 270 21.70 5.40 -9.37
C ASN A 270 21.53 6.71 -8.59
N VAL A 271 20.55 7.50 -9.02
CA VAL A 271 20.22 8.79 -8.42
C VAL A 271 18.74 8.95 -8.21
N VAL A 272 18.37 9.58 -7.11
CA VAL A 272 17.00 10.01 -6.81
C VAL A 272 17.02 11.48 -6.44
N CYS A 273 16.07 12.24 -6.97
CA CYS A 273 15.89 13.65 -6.65
C CYS A 273 14.55 13.85 -5.94
N VAL A 274 14.57 14.59 -4.85
CA VAL A 274 13.39 14.93 -4.06
C VAL A 274 13.37 16.43 -3.78
N LYS A 275 12.17 17.00 -3.65
CA LYS A 275 12.03 18.40 -3.25
C LYS A 275 12.26 18.54 -1.76
N ALA A 276 12.94 19.62 -1.38
CA ALA A 276 13.16 19.97 0.03
C ALA A 276 11.83 20.08 0.79
N PRO A 277 11.72 19.49 1.98
CA PRO A 277 10.50 19.57 2.79
C PRO A 277 10.28 20.98 3.35
N GLY A 278 9.01 21.36 3.54
CA GLY A 278 8.63 22.66 4.08
C GLY A 278 8.76 23.82 3.08
N PHE A 279 8.54 25.04 3.58
CA PHE A 279 8.61 26.29 2.83
C PHE A 279 9.26 27.39 3.68
N GLY A 280 9.94 28.34 3.00
CA GLY A 280 10.57 29.49 3.67
C GLY A 280 11.60 29.07 4.74
N ASP A 281 11.55 29.69 5.91
CA ASP A 281 12.52 29.40 6.99
C ASP A 281 12.36 28.00 7.57
N ARG A 282 11.15 27.41 7.54
CA ARG A 282 10.94 26.02 7.94
C ARG A 282 11.69 25.04 7.05
N ARG A 283 11.76 25.30 5.73
CA ARG A 283 12.55 24.49 4.79
C ARG A 283 14.00 24.43 5.23
N LYS A 284 14.59 25.59 5.56
CA LYS A 284 15.98 25.68 5.99
C LYS A 284 16.24 24.87 7.26
N GLU A 285 15.34 25.01 8.23
CA GLU A 285 15.42 24.28 9.48
C GLU A 285 15.29 22.76 9.29
N MET A 286 14.39 22.31 8.41
CA MET A 286 14.27 20.88 8.09
C MET A 286 15.48 20.35 7.31
N LEU A 287 16.03 21.13 6.38
CA LEU A 287 17.27 20.76 5.68
C LEU A 287 18.43 20.63 6.66
N GLN A 288 18.50 21.52 7.67
CA GLN A 288 19.53 21.44 8.72
C GLN A 288 19.33 20.19 9.59
N ASP A 289 18.10 19.80 9.91
CA ASP A 289 17.81 18.57 10.65
C ASP A 289 18.29 17.33 9.87
N ILE A 290 18.04 17.31 8.54
CA ILE A 290 18.51 16.23 7.66
C ILE A 290 20.04 16.22 7.57
N ALA A 291 20.66 17.39 7.49
CA ALA A 291 22.12 17.50 7.44
C ALA A 291 22.78 16.96 8.73
N VAL A 292 22.25 17.33 9.90
CA VAL A 292 22.73 16.80 11.18
C VAL A 292 22.54 15.29 11.28
N LEU A 293 21.39 14.76 10.80
CA LEU A 293 21.11 13.33 10.80
C LEU A 293 22.07 12.53 9.91
N THR A 294 22.43 13.08 8.75
CA THR A 294 23.26 12.39 7.75
C THR A 294 24.75 12.74 7.84
N GLY A 295 25.14 13.64 8.76
CA GLY A 295 26.51 14.12 8.89
C GLY A 295 26.97 15.03 7.75
N GLY A 296 26.02 15.58 6.96
CA GLY A 296 26.31 16.46 5.83
C GLY A 296 26.18 17.94 6.17
N THR A 297 26.33 18.76 5.15
CA THR A 297 26.23 20.22 5.22
C THR A 297 25.16 20.70 4.23
N VAL A 298 24.35 21.69 4.65
CA VAL A 298 23.40 22.34 3.74
C VAL A 298 24.14 23.33 2.85
N ILE A 299 24.14 23.09 1.54
CA ILE A 299 24.70 24.03 0.57
C ILE A 299 23.69 25.15 0.37
N SER A 300 24.00 26.32 0.98
CA SER A 300 23.10 27.47 1.00
C SER A 300 23.86 28.78 0.78
N SER A 301 23.22 29.72 0.08
CA SER A 301 23.77 31.07 -0.12
C SER A 301 23.93 31.82 1.19
N GLN A 302 23.18 31.49 2.24
CA GLN A 302 23.34 32.09 3.57
C GLN A 302 24.66 31.71 4.24
N LEU A 303 25.20 30.54 3.91
CA LEU A 303 26.49 30.06 4.34
C LEU A 303 27.64 30.45 3.37
N ASN A 304 27.32 31.29 2.37
CA ASN A 304 28.25 31.64 1.27
C ASN A 304 28.75 30.38 0.50
N MET A 305 27.95 29.34 0.41
CA MET A 305 28.28 28.12 -0.32
C MET A 305 27.53 28.08 -1.66
N GLU A 306 28.25 27.79 -2.73
CA GLU A 306 27.67 27.56 -4.07
C GLU A 306 27.80 26.09 -4.45
N LEU A 307 26.84 25.60 -5.25
CA LEU A 307 26.81 24.17 -5.69
C LEU A 307 28.12 23.74 -6.41
N PRO A 308 28.72 24.59 -7.27
CA PRO A 308 29.94 24.22 -7.95
C PRO A 308 31.18 24.08 -7.01
N ASP A 309 31.13 24.70 -5.83
CA ASP A 309 32.20 24.67 -4.85
C ASP A 309 32.06 23.53 -3.82
N ALA A 310 30.91 22.81 -3.88
CA ALA A 310 30.63 21.74 -2.96
C ALA A 310 31.57 20.53 -3.16
N LYS A 311 31.95 19.91 -2.05
CA LYS A 311 32.90 18.78 -2.01
C LYS A 311 32.23 17.52 -1.49
N MET A 312 32.90 16.40 -1.64
CA MET A 312 32.42 15.10 -1.10
C MET A 312 32.27 15.15 0.43
N GLU A 313 33.03 15.96 1.12
CA GLU A 313 33.00 16.17 2.59
C GLU A 313 31.72 16.90 3.05
N ASP A 314 31.05 17.62 2.15
CA ASP A 314 29.82 18.35 2.43
C ASP A 314 28.57 17.44 2.28
N LEU A 315 28.74 16.27 1.65
CA LEU A 315 27.65 15.33 1.45
C LEU A 315 27.36 14.59 2.76
N GLY A 316 26.06 14.47 3.06
CA GLY A 316 25.61 13.52 4.04
C GLY A 316 25.74 12.08 3.53
N HIS A 317 25.64 11.12 4.44
CA HIS A 317 25.64 9.70 4.13
C HIS A 317 24.64 8.96 5.01
N CYS A 318 24.08 7.88 4.50
CA CYS A 318 23.20 7.00 5.26
C CYS A 318 23.23 5.58 4.69
N ARG A 319 22.84 4.63 5.53
CA ARG A 319 22.82 3.23 5.16
C ARG A 319 21.76 2.92 4.08
N GLN A 320 20.57 3.49 4.21
CA GLN A 320 19.50 3.27 3.23
C GLN A 320 18.59 4.49 3.09
N ILE A 321 18.07 4.68 1.89
CA ILE A 321 17.03 5.67 1.58
C ILE A 321 15.91 4.96 0.85
N VAL A 322 14.67 5.19 1.30
CA VAL A 322 13.47 4.72 0.62
C VAL A 322 12.63 5.92 0.21
N VAL A 323 12.40 6.09 -1.08
CA VAL A 323 11.61 7.20 -1.63
C VAL A 323 10.40 6.63 -2.36
N THR A 324 9.22 7.00 -1.89
CA THR A 324 7.95 6.71 -2.54
C THR A 324 7.49 7.90 -3.39
N LYS A 325 6.28 7.84 -3.91
CA LYS A 325 5.67 8.99 -4.60
C LYS A 325 5.49 10.20 -3.69
N ASP A 326 5.23 9.99 -2.40
CA ASP A 326 4.79 11.04 -1.48
C ASP A 326 5.76 11.26 -0.30
N THR A 327 6.61 10.30 0.02
CA THR A 327 7.49 10.32 1.19
C THR A 327 8.92 9.94 0.89
N THR A 328 9.84 10.44 1.72
CA THR A 328 11.26 10.04 1.74
C THR A 328 11.62 9.62 3.16
N THR A 329 12.16 8.42 3.31
CA THR A 329 12.66 7.85 4.56
C THR A 329 14.18 7.70 4.48
N ILE A 330 14.90 8.30 5.42
CA ILE A 330 16.34 8.13 5.62
C ILE A 330 16.51 7.20 6.82
N VAL A 331 17.25 6.13 6.63
CA VAL A 331 17.47 5.09 7.63
C VAL A 331 18.96 5.02 7.94
N ASP A 332 19.29 5.11 9.23
CA ASP A 332 20.66 4.95 9.75
C ASP A 332 21.62 5.96 9.10
N GLY A 333 21.43 7.24 9.45
CA GLY A 333 22.29 8.34 8.99
C GLY A 333 23.60 8.37 9.76
N ASP A 334 24.69 8.75 9.10
CA ASP A 334 26.06 8.82 9.67
C ASP A 334 26.31 10.08 10.53
N GLY A 335 25.26 10.81 10.93
CA GLY A 335 25.36 11.95 11.82
C GLY A 335 25.87 11.57 13.20
N ALA A 336 26.70 12.42 13.81
CA ALA A 336 27.16 12.17 15.16
C ALA A 336 25.99 12.20 16.16
N PRO A 337 25.81 11.17 17.02
CA PRO A 337 24.70 11.11 17.97
C PRO A 337 24.61 12.32 18.89
N GLU A 338 25.78 12.90 19.31
CA GLU A 338 25.83 14.10 20.11
C GLU A 338 25.24 15.30 19.37
N ALA A 339 25.56 15.48 18.08
CA ALA A 339 25.02 16.57 17.26
C ALA A 339 23.49 16.45 17.06
N ILE A 340 22.97 15.21 16.91
CA ILE A 340 21.54 14.95 16.83
C ILE A 340 20.84 15.29 18.15
N GLN A 341 21.43 14.90 19.29
CA GLN A 341 20.91 15.25 20.62
C GLN A 341 20.92 16.75 20.87
N ASP A 342 22.00 17.44 20.54
CA ASP A 342 22.10 18.90 20.67
C ASP A 342 21.05 19.60 19.81
N ARG A 343 20.85 19.14 18.59
CA ARG A 343 19.79 19.65 17.70
C ARG A 343 18.41 19.43 18.29
N ALA A 344 18.13 18.26 18.84
CA ALA A 344 16.87 17.95 19.53
C ALA A 344 16.68 18.84 20.77
N HIS A 345 17.74 19.14 21.54
CA HIS A 345 17.70 20.07 22.66
C HIS A 345 17.38 21.50 22.24
N MET A 346 17.93 21.98 21.13
CA MET A 346 17.61 23.29 20.57
C MET A 346 16.12 23.39 20.21
N ILE A 347 15.57 22.36 19.57
CA ILE A 347 14.14 22.32 19.21
C ILE A 347 13.26 22.29 20.47
N ARG A 348 13.61 21.51 21.51
CA ARG A 348 12.88 21.51 22.79
C ARG A 348 12.89 22.88 23.46
N SER A 349 14.02 23.57 23.44
CA SER A 349 14.12 24.92 23.97
C SER A 349 13.24 25.91 23.20
N ALA A 350 13.18 25.79 21.87
CA ALA A 350 12.30 26.59 21.03
C ALA A 350 10.80 26.31 21.32
N ILE A 351 10.41 25.05 21.56
CA ILE A 351 9.05 24.67 21.98
C ILE A 351 8.67 25.36 23.31
N ALA A 352 9.60 25.40 24.27
CA ALA A 352 9.35 26.00 25.58
C ALA A 352 9.21 27.52 25.53
N THR A 353 9.82 28.20 24.55
CA THR A 353 9.85 29.67 24.45
C THR A 353 8.84 30.23 23.47
N THR A 354 8.31 29.44 22.54
CA THR A 354 7.32 29.92 21.56
C THR A 354 5.98 30.24 22.19
N THR A 355 5.38 31.36 21.79
CA THR A 355 4.04 31.79 22.21
C THR A 355 2.94 31.41 21.22
N SER A 356 3.31 30.97 20.03
CA SER A 356 2.39 30.54 18.97
C SER A 356 2.07 29.05 19.12
N ASP A 357 0.80 28.70 19.27
CA ASP A 357 0.37 27.29 19.36
C ASP A 357 0.65 26.53 18.06
N TYR A 358 0.47 27.19 16.92
CA TYR A 358 0.80 26.61 15.61
C TYR A 358 2.31 26.33 15.44
N ASP A 359 3.17 27.26 15.87
CA ASP A 359 4.61 27.03 15.79
C ASP A 359 5.06 25.97 16.79
N ARG A 360 4.41 25.91 17.96
CA ARG A 360 4.63 24.86 18.96
C ARG A 360 4.31 23.48 18.39
N GLU A 361 3.16 23.32 17.74
CA GLU A 361 2.77 22.07 17.08
C GLU A 361 3.81 21.66 16.02
N LYS A 362 4.23 22.57 15.15
CA LYS A 362 5.21 22.29 14.10
C LYS A 362 6.62 21.99 14.63
N LEU A 363 7.03 22.59 15.72
CA LEU A 363 8.27 22.25 16.42
C LEU A 363 8.19 20.87 17.08
N GLN A 364 7.05 20.51 17.65
CA GLN A 364 6.80 19.18 18.21
C GLN A 364 6.86 18.09 17.13
N GLU A 365 6.22 18.32 15.98
CA GLU A 365 6.28 17.42 14.82
C GLU A 365 7.74 17.23 14.36
N ARG A 366 8.51 18.30 14.25
CA ARG A 366 9.91 18.26 13.84
C ARG A 366 10.79 17.52 14.85
N LEU A 367 10.56 17.76 16.15
CA LEU A 367 11.24 17.03 17.22
C LEU A 367 10.94 15.53 17.18
N ALA A 368 9.68 15.16 16.98
CA ALA A 368 9.27 13.77 16.86
C ALA A 368 9.96 13.06 15.68
N LYS A 369 10.03 13.74 14.52
CA LYS A 369 10.73 13.20 13.33
C LYS A 369 12.23 13.00 13.54
N LEU A 370 12.90 13.91 14.26
CA LEU A 370 14.35 13.83 14.51
C LEU A 370 14.72 12.85 15.62
N SER A 371 13.91 12.78 16.70
CA SER A 371 14.21 11.98 17.89
C SER A 371 13.51 10.62 17.94
N GLY A 372 12.55 10.36 17.04
CA GLY A 372 11.77 9.12 17.04
C GLY A 372 12.52 7.90 16.49
N GLY A 373 13.54 8.10 15.68
CA GLY A 373 14.26 7.04 15.00
C GLY A 373 13.42 6.31 13.97
N VAL A 374 13.98 5.26 13.42
CA VAL A 374 13.32 4.32 12.49
C VAL A 374 13.42 2.91 13.05
N ALA A 375 12.30 2.23 13.21
CA ALA A 375 12.29 0.81 13.53
C ALA A 375 12.46 0.01 12.22
N VAL A 376 13.44 -0.87 12.18
CA VAL A 376 13.77 -1.71 11.03
C VAL A 376 13.43 -3.16 11.36
N ILE A 377 12.36 -3.68 10.77
CA ILE A 377 12.04 -5.11 10.87
C ILE A 377 12.85 -5.84 9.81
N LYS A 378 13.84 -6.62 10.24
CA LYS A 378 14.66 -7.46 9.38
C LYS A 378 14.00 -8.82 9.23
N VAL A 379 13.59 -9.17 8.01
CA VAL A 379 12.93 -10.44 7.71
C VAL A 379 13.97 -11.44 7.22
N GLY A 380 14.10 -12.57 7.91
CA GLY A 380 15.03 -13.64 7.58
C GLY A 380 14.33 -14.95 7.27
N ALA A 381 14.80 -15.69 6.26
CA ALA A 381 14.33 -17.04 5.94
C ALA A 381 15.45 -17.88 5.32
N GLN A 382 15.23 -19.20 5.21
CA GLN A 382 16.22 -20.16 4.67
C GLN A 382 16.38 -20.06 3.15
N THR A 383 15.37 -19.55 2.44
CA THR A 383 15.37 -19.41 0.99
C THR A 383 14.86 -18.04 0.58
N GLU A 384 15.33 -17.54 -0.57
CA GLU A 384 14.88 -16.26 -1.14
C GLU A 384 13.36 -16.22 -1.37
N VAL A 385 12.76 -17.32 -1.82
CA VAL A 385 11.31 -17.43 -2.04
C VAL A 385 10.55 -17.29 -0.72
N ALA A 386 10.98 -17.99 0.34
CA ALA A 386 10.36 -17.88 1.66
C ALA A 386 10.55 -16.48 2.28
N MET A 387 11.71 -15.86 2.07
CA MET A 387 12.00 -14.51 2.56
C MET A 387 11.09 -13.46 1.91
N LYS A 388 10.90 -13.54 0.59
CA LYS A 388 9.99 -12.64 -0.13
C LYS A 388 8.53 -12.82 0.32
N GLU A 389 8.08 -14.06 0.49
CA GLU A 389 6.73 -14.33 1.00
C GLU A 389 6.55 -13.77 2.41
N GLN A 390 7.49 -14.03 3.31
CA GLN A 390 7.43 -13.54 4.68
C GLN A 390 7.50 -12.00 4.74
N LYS A 391 8.29 -11.37 3.88
CA LYS A 391 8.37 -9.90 3.79
C LYS A 391 7.02 -9.29 3.43
N LEU A 392 6.33 -9.80 2.40
CA LEU A 392 4.99 -9.34 2.02
C LEU A 392 4.00 -9.51 3.17
N ARG A 393 4.05 -10.63 3.88
CA ARG A 393 3.18 -10.91 5.03
C ARG A 393 3.44 -9.95 6.20
N VAL A 394 4.69 -9.59 6.47
CA VAL A 394 5.05 -8.57 7.48
C VAL A 394 4.58 -7.18 7.05
N GLU A 395 4.68 -6.84 5.75
CA GLU A 395 4.18 -5.58 5.20
C GLU A 395 2.66 -5.43 5.39
N ASP A 396 1.89 -6.45 5.05
CA ASP A 396 0.44 -6.48 5.24
C ASP A 396 0.08 -6.32 6.72
N ALA A 397 0.75 -7.06 7.60
CA ALA A 397 0.50 -7.01 9.03
C ALA A 397 0.85 -5.64 9.66
N LEU A 398 1.91 -4.99 9.20
CA LEU A 398 2.27 -3.63 9.62
C LEU A 398 1.21 -2.61 9.16
N ASN A 399 0.75 -2.72 7.91
CA ASN A 399 -0.28 -1.84 7.39
C ASN A 399 -1.63 -2.06 8.09
N ALA A 400 -2.01 -3.31 8.36
CA ALA A 400 -3.18 -3.64 9.16
C ALA A 400 -3.10 -3.05 10.58
N ALA A 401 -1.92 -3.14 11.23
CA ALA A 401 -1.71 -2.56 12.55
C ALA A 401 -1.84 -1.03 12.54
N ARG A 402 -1.28 -0.34 11.54
CA ARG A 402 -1.46 1.11 11.35
C ARG A 402 -2.93 1.48 11.14
N ALA A 403 -3.62 0.77 10.25
CA ALA A 403 -5.04 0.99 9.99
C ALA A 403 -5.91 0.78 11.24
N ALA A 404 -5.55 -0.19 12.10
CA ALA A 404 -6.24 -0.44 13.37
C ALA A 404 -6.00 0.68 14.40
N VAL A 405 -4.80 1.23 14.48
CA VAL A 405 -4.50 2.38 15.35
C VAL A 405 -5.26 3.62 14.90
N GLU A 406 -5.45 3.79 13.58
CA GLU A 406 -6.12 4.95 12.98
C GLU A 406 -7.64 4.94 13.18
N GLU A 407 -8.33 3.83 12.90
CA GLU A 407 -9.79 3.76 12.91
C GLU A 407 -10.36 2.70 13.86
N GLY A 408 -9.53 2.02 14.66
CA GLY A 408 -9.98 0.94 15.53
C GLY A 408 -10.13 -0.40 14.85
N ILE A 409 -10.69 -1.35 15.56
CA ILE A 409 -10.89 -2.74 15.15
C ILE A 409 -12.36 -3.15 15.23
N VAL A 410 -12.74 -4.10 14.40
CA VAL A 410 -14.03 -4.78 14.39
C VAL A 410 -13.84 -6.28 14.52
N ALA A 411 -14.93 -7.03 14.71
CA ALA A 411 -14.93 -8.49 14.70
C ALA A 411 -14.45 -8.99 13.33
N GLY A 412 -13.38 -9.78 13.31
CA GLY A 412 -12.71 -10.26 12.10
C GLY A 412 -13.41 -11.43 11.43
N GLY A 413 -12.72 -12.00 10.43
CA GLY A 413 -13.16 -13.21 9.74
C GLY A 413 -14.48 -13.08 8.98
N GLY A 414 -14.80 -11.90 8.45
CA GLY A 414 -16.06 -11.63 7.75
C GLY A 414 -17.26 -11.37 8.66
N THR A 415 -17.08 -11.39 9.99
CA THR A 415 -18.15 -11.19 10.96
C THR A 415 -18.69 -9.75 10.95
N ALA A 416 -17.81 -8.75 10.81
CA ALA A 416 -18.23 -7.34 10.74
C ALA A 416 -19.16 -7.05 9.56
N GLN A 417 -18.90 -7.67 8.40
CA GLN A 417 -19.76 -7.56 7.22
C GLN A 417 -21.14 -8.18 7.48
N VAL A 418 -21.21 -9.35 8.12
CA VAL A 418 -22.48 -9.97 8.50
C VAL A 418 -23.25 -9.10 9.50
N ASN A 419 -22.57 -8.52 10.48
CA ASN A 419 -23.18 -7.63 11.47
C ASN A 419 -23.72 -6.32 10.86
N ALA A 420 -23.25 -5.92 9.68
CA ALA A 420 -23.76 -4.75 8.96
C ALA A 420 -25.05 -5.05 8.16
N ILE A 421 -25.37 -6.32 7.89
CA ILE A 421 -26.54 -6.72 7.10
C ILE A 421 -27.86 -6.18 7.68
N PRO A 422 -28.14 -6.23 8.99
CA PRO A 422 -29.39 -5.69 9.56
C PRO A 422 -29.62 -4.20 9.26
N ALA A 423 -28.57 -3.39 9.26
CA ALA A 423 -28.65 -1.97 8.90
C ALA A 423 -29.03 -1.77 7.43
N VAL A 424 -28.48 -2.60 6.54
CA VAL A 424 -28.83 -2.61 5.10
C VAL A 424 -30.27 -3.11 4.92
N GLU A 425 -30.71 -4.15 5.65
CA GLU A 425 -32.09 -4.66 5.61
C GLU A 425 -33.11 -3.61 6.07
N ALA A 426 -32.79 -2.83 7.11
CA ALA A 426 -33.61 -1.71 7.54
C ALA A 426 -33.73 -0.63 6.44
N LEU A 427 -32.64 -0.32 5.74
CA LEU A 427 -32.66 0.58 4.59
C LEU A 427 -33.53 -0.01 3.45
N ILE A 428 -33.38 -1.29 3.13
CA ILE A 428 -34.15 -1.98 2.08
C ILE A 428 -35.65 -1.84 2.31
N ALA A 429 -36.12 -1.82 3.55
CA ALA A 429 -37.54 -1.64 3.89
C ALA A 429 -38.07 -0.25 3.46
N THR A 430 -37.22 0.76 3.36
CA THR A 430 -37.59 2.13 2.97
C THR A 430 -37.49 2.40 1.45
N LEU A 431 -36.81 1.51 0.71
CA LEU A 431 -36.54 1.68 -0.71
C LEU A 431 -37.59 0.97 -1.57
N HIS A 432 -37.73 1.43 -2.84
CA HIS A 432 -38.67 0.91 -3.83
C HIS A 432 -37.98 0.62 -5.17
N GLY A 433 -38.62 -0.25 -6.01
CA GLY A 433 -38.15 -0.55 -7.37
C GLY A 433 -36.69 -1.01 -7.41
N ASP A 434 -35.95 -0.52 -8.41
CA ASP A 434 -34.59 -0.95 -8.67
C ASP A 434 -33.55 -0.40 -7.66
N GLU A 435 -33.88 0.68 -6.93
CA GLU A 435 -33.05 1.08 -5.78
C GLU A 435 -33.08 0.00 -4.67
N LYS A 436 -34.25 -0.56 -4.42
CA LYS A 436 -34.40 -1.66 -3.48
C LYS A 436 -33.61 -2.89 -3.95
N THR A 437 -33.62 -3.18 -5.25
CA THR A 437 -32.84 -4.26 -5.84
C THR A 437 -31.35 -4.03 -5.64
N GLY A 438 -30.85 -2.80 -5.87
CA GLY A 438 -29.46 -2.43 -5.63
C GLY A 438 -29.02 -2.65 -4.18
N ALA A 439 -29.86 -2.26 -3.22
CA ALA A 439 -29.55 -2.48 -1.80
C ALA A 439 -29.55 -3.97 -1.41
N ARG A 440 -30.42 -4.79 -2.01
CA ARG A 440 -30.42 -6.25 -1.81
C ARG A 440 -29.16 -6.93 -2.32
N ILE A 441 -28.55 -6.42 -3.41
CA ILE A 441 -27.28 -6.91 -3.93
C ILE A 441 -26.18 -6.76 -2.88
N ILE A 442 -26.11 -5.62 -2.19
CA ILE A 442 -25.12 -5.40 -1.13
C ILE A 442 -25.37 -6.33 0.06
N ALA A 443 -26.62 -6.47 0.53
CA ALA A 443 -26.95 -7.42 1.61
C ALA A 443 -26.53 -8.87 1.26
N ALA A 444 -26.67 -9.28 0.01
CA ALA A 444 -26.22 -10.58 -0.46
C ALA A 444 -24.68 -10.66 -0.54
N ALA A 445 -24.01 -9.62 -1.02
CA ALA A 445 -22.55 -9.59 -1.18
C ALA A 445 -21.81 -9.57 0.16
N LEU A 446 -22.36 -8.94 1.20
CA LEU A 446 -21.78 -8.89 2.56
C LEU A 446 -21.62 -10.29 3.20
N GLN A 447 -22.28 -11.31 2.68
CA GLN A 447 -22.11 -12.70 3.12
C GLN A 447 -20.85 -13.36 2.52
N ALA A 448 -20.31 -12.83 1.42
CA ALA A 448 -19.26 -13.51 0.66
C ALA A 448 -17.98 -13.74 1.46
N PRO A 449 -17.46 -12.80 2.28
CA PRO A 449 -16.21 -13.03 3.03
C PRO A 449 -16.30 -14.22 3.98
N ILE A 450 -17.31 -14.27 4.85
CA ILE A 450 -17.43 -15.37 5.83
C ILE A 450 -17.68 -16.71 5.13
N ARG A 451 -18.46 -16.72 4.04
CA ARG A 451 -18.69 -17.93 3.25
C ARG A 451 -17.40 -18.46 2.65
N GLN A 452 -16.61 -17.57 2.04
CA GLN A 452 -15.35 -17.98 1.40
C GLN A 452 -14.32 -18.48 2.44
N ILE A 453 -14.23 -17.84 3.61
CA ILE A 453 -13.37 -18.29 4.70
C ILE A 453 -13.77 -19.71 5.16
N ALA A 454 -15.06 -19.95 5.33
CA ALA A 454 -15.57 -21.27 5.70
C ALA A 454 -15.31 -22.31 4.61
N GLU A 455 -15.55 -21.98 3.34
CA GLU A 455 -15.28 -22.86 2.18
C GLU A 455 -13.79 -23.21 2.08
N ASN A 456 -12.88 -22.23 2.27
CA ASN A 456 -11.44 -22.48 2.31
C ASN A 456 -11.03 -23.38 3.49
N ALA A 457 -11.82 -23.39 4.56
CA ALA A 457 -11.66 -24.29 5.70
C ALA A 457 -12.31 -25.67 5.51
N GLY A 458 -13.00 -25.90 4.37
CA GLY A 458 -13.67 -27.16 4.07
C GLY A 458 -15.07 -27.30 4.69
N VAL A 459 -15.69 -26.19 5.12
CA VAL A 459 -17.02 -26.16 5.74
C VAL A 459 -17.99 -25.41 4.84
N ASP A 460 -19.28 -25.81 4.84
CA ASP A 460 -20.33 -25.11 4.08
C ASP A 460 -20.51 -23.68 4.63
N GLY A 461 -20.15 -22.70 3.81
CA GLY A 461 -20.24 -21.28 4.17
C GLY A 461 -21.67 -20.79 4.42
N SER A 462 -22.69 -21.44 3.82
CA SER A 462 -24.08 -21.08 4.04
C SER A 462 -24.55 -21.45 5.45
N VAL A 463 -24.09 -22.60 5.96
CA VAL A 463 -24.40 -23.06 7.32
C VAL A 463 -23.74 -22.14 8.35
N VAL A 464 -22.46 -21.76 8.11
CA VAL A 464 -21.72 -20.85 8.99
C VAL A 464 -22.41 -19.48 9.03
N TYR A 465 -22.71 -18.91 7.87
CA TYR A 465 -23.41 -17.62 7.78
C TYR A 465 -24.76 -17.64 8.52
N GLU A 466 -25.61 -18.64 8.27
CA GLU A 466 -26.94 -18.70 8.87
C GLU A 466 -26.87 -18.85 10.39
N LYS A 467 -25.90 -19.59 10.93
CA LYS A 467 -25.70 -19.74 12.37
C LYS A 467 -25.25 -18.43 13.02
N ILE A 468 -24.39 -17.64 12.36
CA ILE A 468 -23.99 -16.31 12.85
C ILE A 468 -25.17 -15.37 12.81
N ARG A 469 -25.89 -15.29 11.69
CA ARG A 469 -27.05 -14.41 11.49
C ARG A 469 -28.14 -14.66 12.54
N THR A 470 -28.49 -15.93 12.75
CA THR A 470 -29.56 -16.32 13.68
C THR A 470 -29.17 -16.16 15.14
N SER A 471 -27.89 -16.05 15.48
CA SER A 471 -27.44 -15.75 16.84
C SER A 471 -27.91 -14.38 17.34
N GLY A 472 -28.09 -13.42 16.42
CA GLY A 472 -28.47 -12.05 16.73
C GLY A 472 -27.43 -11.26 17.57
N LYS A 473 -26.23 -11.82 17.81
CA LYS A 473 -25.18 -11.22 18.62
C LYS A 473 -24.16 -10.51 17.75
N VAL A 474 -23.90 -9.24 18.03
CA VAL A 474 -22.79 -8.49 17.40
C VAL A 474 -21.47 -9.06 17.90
N GLY A 475 -20.52 -9.29 16.98
CA GLY A 475 -19.20 -9.81 17.30
C GLY A 475 -19.11 -11.34 17.44
N TYR A 476 -20.23 -12.06 17.44
CA TYR A 476 -20.22 -13.52 17.45
C TYR A 476 -19.97 -14.05 16.03
N GLY A 477 -18.89 -14.83 15.87
CA GLY A 477 -18.41 -15.30 14.56
C GLY A 477 -17.89 -16.73 14.57
N TYR A 478 -17.27 -17.12 13.47
CA TYR A 478 -16.71 -18.45 13.29
C TYR A 478 -15.19 -18.39 13.19
N ASN A 479 -14.50 -19.01 14.14
CA ASN A 479 -13.07 -19.23 14.08
C ASN A 479 -12.78 -20.40 13.14
N ALA A 480 -12.38 -20.11 11.92
CA ALA A 480 -12.11 -21.14 10.90
C ALA A 480 -10.83 -21.94 11.19
N TYR A 481 -9.96 -21.48 12.10
CA TYR A 481 -8.76 -22.21 12.53
C TYR A 481 -9.11 -23.35 13.49
N THR A 482 -9.91 -23.07 14.54
CA THR A 482 -10.34 -24.06 15.54
C THR A 482 -11.68 -24.70 15.23
N GLU A 483 -12.41 -24.22 14.20
CA GLU A 483 -13.75 -24.66 13.79
C GLU A 483 -14.84 -24.42 14.86
N GLU A 484 -14.64 -23.41 15.71
CA GLU A 484 -15.53 -23.06 16.79
C GLU A 484 -16.24 -21.72 16.55
N TYR A 485 -17.41 -21.55 17.18
CA TYR A 485 -18.13 -20.27 17.19
C TYR A 485 -17.83 -19.53 18.48
N VAL A 486 -17.27 -18.32 18.36
CA VAL A 486 -16.77 -17.54 19.49
C VAL A 486 -17.12 -16.07 19.36
N ASP A 487 -16.98 -15.32 20.44
CA ASP A 487 -16.94 -13.86 20.39
C ASP A 487 -15.58 -13.42 19.86
N MET A 488 -15.55 -12.88 18.63
CA MET A 488 -14.35 -12.70 17.82
C MET A 488 -13.33 -11.76 18.45
N ILE A 489 -13.76 -10.60 18.97
CA ILE A 489 -12.84 -9.62 19.55
C ILE A 489 -12.15 -10.16 20.81
N PRO A 490 -12.84 -10.73 21.80
CA PRO A 490 -12.19 -11.38 22.94
C PRO A 490 -11.30 -12.57 22.56
N ALA A 491 -11.68 -13.32 21.52
CA ALA A 491 -10.88 -14.42 20.99
C ALA A 491 -9.62 -13.94 20.21
N GLY A 492 -9.45 -12.63 20.04
CA GLY A 492 -8.33 -12.05 19.32
C GLY A 492 -8.45 -12.07 17.81
N ILE A 493 -9.61 -12.44 17.26
CA ILE A 493 -9.87 -12.49 15.81
C ILE A 493 -10.51 -11.16 15.40
N VAL A 494 -9.68 -10.25 14.91
CA VAL A 494 -10.04 -8.85 14.66
C VAL A 494 -9.55 -8.41 13.29
N ASP A 495 -10.33 -7.52 12.66
CA ASP A 495 -9.96 -6.84 11.41
C ASP A 495 -9.92 -5.32 11.67
N PRO A 496 -9.00 -4.57 11.02
CA PRO A 496 -9.03 -3.11 11.09
C PRO A 496 -10.30 -2.55 10.44
N THR A 497 -10.94 -1.59 11.12
CA THR A 497 -12.16 -0.95 10.61
C THR A 497 -11.93 -0.30 9.26
N LYS A 498 -10.80 0.40 9.09
CA LYS A 498 -10.39 1.04 7.85
C LYS A 498 -10.28 0.05 6.69
N VAL A 499 -9.66 -1.11 6.92
CA VAL A 499 -9.52 -2.19 5.92
C VAL A 499 -10.90 -2.71 5.50
N THR A 500 -11.74 -3.05 6.49
CA THR A 500 -13.06 -3.64 6.26
C THR A 500 -13.99 -2.73 5.46
N ARG A 501 -14.05 -1.43 5.81
CA ARG A 501 -14.90 -0.46 5.09
C ARG A 501 -14.37 -0.12 3.70
N SER A 502 -13.04 0.12 3.59
CA SER A 502 -12.42 0.48 2.30
C SER A 502 -12.55 -0.64 1.28
N ALA A 503 -12.44 -1.90 1.71
CA ALA A 503 -12.68 -3.05 0.84
C ALA A 503 -14.10 -3.04 0.25
N LEU A 504 -15.12 -2.73 1.05
CA LEU A 504 -16.51 -2.64 0.57
C LEU A 504 -16.73 -1.43 -0.34
N GLU A 505 -16.22 -0.25 0.02
CA GLU A 505 -16.35 0.99 -0.75
C GLU A 505 -15.72 0.85 -2.14
N ASN A 506 -14.48 0.35 -2.21
CA ASN A 506 -13.76 0.16 -3.47
C ASN A 506 -14.40 -0.93 -4.34
N ALA A 507 -14.82 -2.04 -3.74
CA ALA A 507 -15.54 -3.12 -4.42
C ALA A 507 -16.84 -2.62 -5.07
N ALA A 508 -17.65 -1.88 -4.33
CA ALA A 508 -18.92 -1.36 -4.82
C ALA A 508 -18.74 -0.29 -5.89
N SER A 509 -17.72 0.56 -5.76
CA SER A 509 -17.40 1.60 -6.74
C SER A 509 -17.15 1.00 -8.13
N ILE A 510 -16.26 0.03 -8.23
CA ILE A 510 -15.92 -0.62 -9.51
C ILE A 510 -17.07 -1.52 -10.00
N ALA A 511 -17.70 -2.30 -9.11
CA ALA A 511 -18.85 -3.11 -9.49
C ALA A 511 -20.00 -2.24 -10.04
N GLY A 512 -20.25 -1.07 -9.45
CA GLY A 512 -21.23 -0.11 -9.95
C GLY A 512 -20.90 0.41 -11.37
N CYS A 513 -19.62 0.62 -11.69
CA CYS A 513 -19.18 0.96 -13.04
C CYS A 513 -19.41 -0.21 -14.02
N VAL A 514 -19.05 -1.44 -13.63
CA VAL A 514 -19.27 -2.65 -14.44
C VAL A 514 -20.74 -2.82 -14.77
N LEU A 515 -21.62 -2.68 -13.78
CA LEU A 515 -23.07 -2.88 -13.94
C LEU A 515 -23.73 -1.81 -14.85
N THR A 516 -23.15 -0.63 -14.97
CA THR A 516 -23.61 0.44 -15.85
C THR A 516 -22.97 0.41 -17.24
N THR A 517 -22.05 -0.51 -17.50
CA THR A 517 -21.37 -0.67 -18.79
C THR A 517 -22.24 -1.41 -19.80
N GLU A 518 -22.33 -0.88 -21.03
CA GLU A 518 -23.11 -1.46 -22.12
C GLU A 518 -22.26 -1.91 -23.30
N SER A 519 -21.07 -1.35 -23.49
CA SER A 519 -20.19 -1.68 -24.60
C SER A 519 -18.73 -1.72 -24.17
N LEU A 520 -17.96 -2.59 -24.81
CA LEU A 520 -16.50 -2.71 -24.65
C LEU A 520 -15.81 -2.41 -25.97
N VAL A 521 -14.73 -1.66 -25.91
CA VAL A 521 -13.94 -1.25 -27.08
C VAL A 521 -12.49 -1.59 -26.82
N VAL A 522 -11.89 -2.47 -27.62
CA VAL A 522 -10.49 -2.87 -27.54
C VAL A 522 -9.77 -2.66 -28.86
N ASP A 523 -8.46 -2.55 -28.83
CA ASP A 523 -7.65 -2.55 -30.04
C ASP A 523 -7.71 -3.93 -30.71
N LYS A 524 -7.82 -3.92 -32.06
CA LYS A 524 -7.69 -5.17 -32.80
C LYS A 524 -6.23 -5.64 -32.74
N PRO A 525 -5.96 -6.88 -32.35
CA PRO A 525 -4.61 -7.42 -32.39
C PRO A 525 -3.97 -7.19 -33.76
N ASP A 526 -2.77 -6.65 -33.79
CA ASP A 526 -1.98 -6.49 -35.00
C ASP A 526 -0.81 -7.50 -34.97
N PRO A 527 -0.95 -8.67 -35.64
CA PRO A 527 0.09 -9.71 -35.61
C PRO A 527 1.45 -9.22 -36.07
N ALA A 528 1.50 -8.18 -36.90
CA ALA A 528 2.75 -7.60 -37.37
C ALA A 528 3.42 -6.72 -36.32
N ALA A 529 2.62 -5.94 -35.56
CA ALA A 529 3.11 -5.13 -34.45
C ALA A 529 3.54 -6.00 -33.27
N ASP A 530 2.78 -7.05 -32.96
CA ASP A 530 3.10 -8.02 -31.91
C ASP A 530 4.39 -8.79 -32.22
N ALA A 531 4.58 -9.23 -33.50
CA ALA A 531 5.79 -9.88 -33.91
C ALA A 531 7.01 -8.92 -33.92
N ALA A 532 6.81 -7.64 -34.24
CA ALA A 532 7.87 -6.63 -34.20
C ALA A 532 8.26 -6.30 -32.75
N ALA A 533 7.28 -6.21 -31.82
CA ALA A 533 7.53 -6.01 -30.40
C ALA A 533 8.27 -7.20 -29.78
N ALA A 534 7.88 -8.43 -30.12
CA ALA A 534 8.57 -9.64 -29.70
C ALA A 534 10.01 -9.73 -30.22
N ALA A 535 10.24 -9.33 -31.49
CA ALA A 535 11.57 -9.28 -32.09
C ALA A 535 12.47 -8.20 -31.46
N ALA A 536 11.91 -7.04 -31.12
CA ALA A 536 12.62 -5.97 -30.41
C ALA A 536 12.99 -6.36 -28.97
N ALA A 537 12.10 -7.05 -28.26
CA ALA A 537 12.37 -7.59 -26.93
C ALA A 537 13.44 -8.70 -26.95
N GLY A 538 13.45 -9.53 -28.00
CA GLY A 538 14.48 -10.56 -28.21
C GLY A 538 15.87 -10.00 -28.55
N GLN A 539 15.96 -8.84 -29.22
CA GLN A 539 17.24 -8.17 -29.51
C GLN A 539 17.81 -7.44 -28.28
N ALA A 540 16.94 -6.91 -27.37
CA ALA A 540 17.39 -6.30 -26.14
C ALA A 540 17.92 -7.32 -25.11
N GLY A 541 17.47 -8.59 -25.18
CA GLY A 541 17.93 -9.68 -24.30
C GLY A 541 19.21 -10.38 -24.75
N GLY A 542 19.77 -10.02 -25.89
CA GLY A 542 20.99 -10.66 -26.48
C GLY A 542 22.30 -9.90 -26.26
N MET A 543 22.30 -8.86 -25.41
CA MET A 543 23.51 -8.06 -25.12
C MET A 543 23.85 -8.07 -23.63
N TYR A 544 23.88 -9.24 -23.02
CA TYR A 544 24.52 -9.43 -21.71
C TYR A 544 25.28 -10.77 -21.72
#